data_7102b9aaf83c15ada4e2e9186da15c83
#
_entry.id   7102b9aaf83c15ada4e2e9186da15c83
#
_cell.length_a   1.000
_cell.length_b   1.000
_cell.length_c   1.000
_cell.angle_alpha   90.00
_cell.angle_beta   90.00
_cell.angle_gamma   90.00
#
_symmetry.space_group_name_H-M   'P 1'
#
loop_
_entity.id
_entity.type
_entity.pdbx_description
1 polymer ?
#
loop_
_entity_poly.entity_id
_entity_poly.type
_entity_poly.pdbx_seq_one_letter_code
_entity_poly.pdbx_strand_id
1 'polypeptide(L)'
;VAILNAKREDNTYPYEHLSGCGVGFKFMQAFAISNGIEFHHLIPLLDLVAVSIASDIVPIMGENRILAYHGLKQLNSNPSVGLKAIIDVCGLAEKEITVSDIVFKIGPRINASGRIQNGKEAVDLLTEKDFSLALEKAGQINQYNETRKDLDKTMTEEANQIVAGLEGLADRRSIVLYNEDWHKGVIGIVASRLTEVYYRPAVVLTRTDDMATGSARSVSGFDVYKAIE
;
A
#
# COMPACT_ATOMS: atom_id res chain seq x y z
N VAL A 1 -16.90 -7.98 -20.81
CA VAL A 1 -15.91 -7.85 -19.72
C VAL A 1 -16.67 -7.78 -18.40
N ALA A 2 -16.34 -8.64 -17.45
CA ALA A 2 -16.91 -8.62 -16.08
C ALA A 2 -16.01 -7.79 -15.17
N ILE A 3 -16.60 -6.97 -14.29
CA ILE A 3 -15.90 -6.17 -13.29
C ILE A 3 -16.27 -6.72 -11.91
N LEU A 4 -15.28 -7.19 -11.17
CA LEU A 4 -15.45 -7.68 -9.81
C LEU A 4 -14.94 -6.60 -8.82
N ASN A 5 -15.89 -5.91 -8.18
CA ASN A 5 -15.58 -4.85 -7.21
C ASN A 5 -16.69 -4.77 -6.17
N ALA A 6 -16.36 -5.04 -4.90
CA ALA A 6 -17.31 -5.03 -3.79
C ALA A 6 -17.88 -3.63 -3.46
N LYS A 7 -17.29 -2.56 -3.99
CA LYS A 7 -17.72 -1.16 -3.74
C LYS A 7 -18.60 -0.56 -4.83
N ARG A 8 -19.01 -1.33 -5.83
CA ARG A 8 -19.94 -0.84 -6.87
C ARG A 8 -21.32 -0.61 -6.27
N GLU A 9 -22.03 0.39 -6.74
CA GLU A 9 -23.39 0.70 -6.29
C GLU A 9 -24.40 -0.41 -6.59
N ASP A 10 -24.19 -1.16 -7.69
CA ASP A 10 -25.02 -2.31 -8.10
C ASP A 10 -24.56 -3.64 -7.46
N ASN A 11 -23.61 -3.61 -6.53
CA ASN A 11 -23.08 -4.79 -5.87
C ASN A 11 -24.05 -5.31 -4.80
N THR A 12 -24.25 -6.62 -4.77
CA THR A 12 -25.07 -7.30 -3.76
C THR A 12 -24.26 -8.10 -2.75
N TYR A 13 -22.93 -8.04 -2.82
CA TYR A 13 -22.06 -8.73 -1.89
C TYR A 13 -22.15 -8.08 -0.50
N PRO A 14 -22.35 -8.86 0.59
CA PRO A 14 -22.71 -8.31 1.89
C PRO A 14 -21.58 -7.55 2.61
N TYR A 15 -20.35 -7.59 2.09
CA TYR A 15 -19.19 -6.93 2.71
C TYR A 15 -18.38 -6.12 1.69
N GLU A 16 -18.50 -4.81 1.72
CA GLU A 16 -17.90 -3.89 0.75
C GLU A 16 -16.40 -3.55 1.01
N HIS A 17 -15.89 -3.88 2.19
CA HIS A 17 -14.56 -3.44 2.62
C HIS A 17 -13.45 -4.47 2.35
N LEU A 18 -13.67 -5.45 1.49
CA LEU A 18 -12.62 -6.37 1.09
C LEU A 18 -11.42 -5.62 0.48
N SER A 19 -10.19 -6.03 0.84
CA SER A 19 -9.00 -5.60 0.12
C SER A 19 -8.99 -6.16 -1.31
N GLY A 20 -8.18 -5.59 -2.21
CA GLY A 20 -8.10 -6.07 -3.59
C GLY A 20 -7.76 -7.57 -3.69
N CYS A 21 -6.78 -8.03 -2.88
CA CYS A 21 -6.46 -9.45 -2.78
C CYS A 21 -7.60 -10.25 -2.15
N GLY A 22 -8.32 -9.67 -1.18
CA GLY A 22 -9.52 -10.28 -0.57
C GLY A 22 -10.62 -10.56 -1.60
N VAL A 23 -10.88 -9.61 -2.51
CA VAL A 23 -11.82 -9.80 -3.64
C VAL A 23 -11.36 -10.95 -4.54
N GLY A 24 -10.07 -10.97 -4.90
CA GLY A 24 -9.49 -12.06 -5.69
C GLY A 24 -9.62 -13.43 -5.00
N PHE A 25 -9.35 -13.48 -3.69
CA PHE A 25 -9.50 -14.70 -2.90
C PHE A 25 -10.95 -15.20 -2.87
N LYS A 26 -11.93 -14.31 -2.69
CA LYS A 26 -13.36 -14.67 -2.74
C LYS A 26 -13.77 -15.19 -4.11
N PHE A 27 -13.23 -14.62 -5.19
CA PHE A 27 -13.44 -15.14 -6.53
C PHE A 27 -12.87 -16.56 -6.69
N MET A 28 -11.64 -16.81 -6.22
CA MET A 28 -11.03 -18.13 -6.23
C MET A 28 -11.82 -19.13 -5.38
N GLN A 29 -12.37 -18.69 -4.24
CA GLN A 29 -13.24 -19.53 -3.41
C GLN A 29 -14.52 -19.92 -4.14
N ALA A 30 -15.19 -18.98 -4.80
CA ALA A 30 -16.38 -19.26 -5.60
C ALA A 30 -16.07 -20.22 -6.76
N PHE A 31 -14.94 -20.01 -7.45
CA PHE A 31 -14.46 -20.91 -8.50
C PHE A 31 -14.20 -22.31 -7.97
N ALA A 32 -13.54 -22.45 -6.83
CA ALA A 32 -13.26 -23.73 -6.20
C ALA A 32 -14.54 -24.50 -5.86
N ILE A 33 -15.53 -23.83 -5.26
CA ILE A 33 -16.84 -24.42 -4.95
C ILE A 33 -17.52 -24.90 -6.22
N SER A 34 -17.55 -24.11 -7.29
CA SER A 34 -18.21 -24.44 -8.55
C SER A 34 -17.53 -25.60 -9.30
N ASN A 35 -16.26 -25.89 -9.02
CA ASN A 35 -15.47 -26.92 -9.69
C ASN A 35 -15.13 -28.12 -8.77
N GLY A 36 -15.70 -28.20 -7.56
CA GLY A 36 -15.44 -29.29 -6.63
C GLY A 36 -14.00 -29.33 -6.10
N ILE A 37 -13.31 -28.17 -6.07
CA ILE A 37 -11.95 -28.05 -5.53
C ILE A 37 -12.07 -27.82 -4.03
N GLU A 38 -11.36 -28.63 -3.25
CA GLU A 38 -11.41 -28.56 -1.79
C GLU A 38 -10.74 -27.28 -1.27
N PHE A 39 -11.32 -26.70 -0.22
CA PHE A 39 -10.86 -25.41 0.35
C PHE A 39 -9.41 -25.43 0.84
N HIS A 40 -8.88 -26.58 1.22
CA HIS A 40 -7.49 -26.68 1.70
C HIS A 40 -6.46 -26.21 0.65
N HIS A 41 -6.77 -26.28 -0.66
CA HIS A 41 -5.91 -25.74 -1.72
C HIS A 41 -5.82 -24.20 -1.72
N LEU A 42 -6.78 -23.53 -1.10
CA LEU A 42 -6.78 -22.05 -1.00
C LEU A 42 -6.12 -21.55 0.28
N ILE A 43 -5.96 -22.37 1.31
CA ILE A 43 -5.37 -21.98 2.59
C ILE A 43 -3.99 -21.31 2.42
N PRO A 44 -3.07 -21.83 1.56
CA PRO A 44 -1.77 -21.21 1.36
C PRO A 44 -1.83 -19.75 0.86
N LEU A 45 -2.92 -19.34 0.20
CA LEU A 45 -3.09 -17.98 -0.33
C LEU A 45 -3.52 -16.97 0.74
N LEU A 46 -3.90 -17.44 1.93
CA LEU A 46 -4.39 -16.57 3.00
C LEU A 46 -3.31 -15.65 3.58
N ASP A 47 -2.03 -16.03 3.48
CA ASP A 47 -0.90 -15.19 3.89
C ASP A 47 -0.85 -13.89 3.07
N LEU A 48 -1.01 -13.98 1.74
CA LEU A 48 -1.09 -12.82 0.84
C LEU A 48 -2.32 -11.96 1.16
N VAL A 49 -3.46 -12.59 1.48
CA VAL A 49 -4.68 -11.86 1.84
C VAL A 49 -4.47 -11.07 3.13
N ALA A 50 -3.85 -11.65 4.16
CA ALA A 50 -3.55 -10.95 5.41
C ALA A 50 -2.61 -9.76 5.18
N VAL A 51 -1.58 -9.93 4.35
CA VAL A 51 -0.65 -8.85 3.98
C VAL A 51 -1.39 -7.74 3.24
N SER A 52 -2.27 -8.07 2.29
CA SER A 52 -3.08 -7.06 1.58
C SER A 52 -4.02 -6.31 2.53
N ILE A 53 -4.77 -6.99 3.40
CA ILE A 53 -5.68 -6.36 4.36
C ILE A 53 -4.93 -5.33 5.22
N ALA A 54 -3.78 -5.71 5.77
CA ALA A 54 -3.00 -4.84 6.64
C ALA A 54 -2.31 -3.70 5.87
N SER A 55 -1.85 -3.94 4.64
CA SER A 55 -1.13 -2.94 3.82
C SER A 55 -2.04 -1.90 3.19
N ASP A 56 -3.27 -2.27 2.85
CA ASP A 56 -4.27 -1.37 2.23
C ASP A 56 -5.08 -0.57 3.28
N ILE A 57 -4.84 -0.85 4.57
CA ILE A 57 -5.51 -0.17 5.70
C ILE A 57 -7.05 -0.25 5.57
N VAL A 58 -7.57 -1.38 5.11
CA VAL A 58 -9.01 -1.65 5.11
C VAL A 58 -9.49 -2.03 6.52
N PRO A 59 -10.77 -1.79 6.87
CA PRO A 59 -11.31 -2.16 8.18
C PRO A 59 -11.10 -3.65 8.50
N ILE A 60 -10.44 -3.95 9.64
CA ILE A 60 -10.24 -5.33 10.12
C ILE A 60 -11.49 -5.75 10.93
N MET A 61 -12.63 -5.80 10.24
CA MET A 61 -13.93 -6.20 10.76
C MET A 61 -14.56 -7.21 9.79
N GLY A 62 -15.67 -7.83 10.16
CA GLY A 62 -16.41 -8.75 9.31
C GLY A 62 -15.50 -9.82 8.68
N GLU A 63 -15.58 -10.01 7.36
CA GLU A 63 -14.79 -11.00 6.63
C GLU A 63 -13.29 -10.72 6.69
N ASN A 64 -12.86 -9.45 6.63
CA ASN A 64 -11.45 -9.11 6.74
C ASN A 64 -10.83 -9.59 8.05
N ARG A 65 -11.57 -9.57 9.16
CA ARG A 65 -11.09 -10.09 10.45
C ARG A 65 -10.85 -11.59 10.41
N ILE A 66 -11.76 -12.33 9.79
CA ILE A 66 -11.64 -13.79 9.64
C ILE A 66 -10.46 -14.13 8.73
N LEU A 67 -10.38 -13.47 7.58
CA LEU A 67 -9.30 -13.67 6.61
C LEU A 67 -7.93 -13.30 7.19
N ALA A 68 -7.83 -12.15 7.88
CA ALA A 68 -6.60 -11.71 8.52
C ALA A 68 -6.15 -12.68 9.64
N TYR A 69 -7.09 -13.19 10.46
CA TYR A 69 -6.77 -14.14 11.53
C TYR A 69 -6.17 -15.44 10.97
N HIS A 70 -6.82 -16.04 9.98
CA HIS A 70 -6.32 -17.26 9.36
C HIS A 70 -5.07 -17.01 8.51
N GLY A 71 -5.01 -15.87 7.84
CA GLY A 71 -3.85 -15.49 7.05
C GLY A 71 -2.60 -15.20 7.90
N LEU A 72 -2.75 -14.59 9.08
CA LEU A 72 -1.65 -14.44 10.03
C LEU A 72 -1.15 -15.78 10.55
N LYS A 73 -2.05 -16.74 10.82
CA LYS A 73 -1.64 -18.10 11.18
C LYS A 73 -0.85 -18.75 10.05
N GLN A 74 -1.32 -18.64 8.82
CA GLN A 74 -0.62 -19.17 7.64
C GLN A 74 0.76 -18.50 7.48
N LEU A 75 0.82 -17.16 7.60
CA LEU A 75 2.05 -16.38 7.50
C LEU A 75 3.09 -16.79 8.56
N ASN A 76 2.66 -17.12 9.78
CA ASN A 76 3.53 -17.51 10.87
C ASN A 76 3.92 -19.01 10.86
N SER A 77 3.14 -19.86 10.19
CA SER A 77 3.40 -21.31 10.17
C SER A 77 4.10 -21.79 8.91
N ASN A 78 3.63 -21.32 7.75
CA ASN A 78 4.14 -21.74 6.45
C ASN A 78 3.90 -20.66 5.39
N PRO A 79 4.65 -19.54 5.46
CA PRO A 79 4.52 -18.45 4.51
C PRO A 79 4.92 -18.88 3.11
N SER A 80 4.32 -18.25 2.08
CA SER A 80 4.76 -18.37 0.70
C SER A 80 6.23 -17.93 0.57
N VAL A 81 6.94 -18.49 -0.41
CA VAL A 81 8.39 -18.30 -0.58
C VAL A 81 8.76 -16.82 -0.65
N GLY A 82 8.03 -16.03 -1.43
CA GLY A 82 8.29 -14.58 -1.53
C GLY A 82 8.03 -13.82 -0.23
N LEU A 83 6.97 -14.16 0.52
CA LEU A 83 6.73 -13.55 1.83
C LEU A 83 7.78 -13.98 2.85
N LYS A 84 8.22 -15.24 2.84
CA LYS A 84 9.31 -15.70 3.69
C LYS A 84 10.59 -14.89 3.47
N ALA A 85 10.94 -14.64 2.21
CA ALA A 85 12.12 -13.83 1.87
C ALA A 85 12.00 -12.38 2.37
N ILE A 86 10.83 -11.75 2.23
CA ILE A 86 10.59 -10.40 2.79
C ILE A 86 10.67 -10.41 4.33
N ILE A 87 10.12 -11.42 4.97
CA ILE A 87 10.18 -11.61 6.43
C ILE A 87 11.64 -11.64 6.90
N ASP A 88 12.49 -12.43 6.23
CA ASP A 88 13.92 -12.53 6.53
C ASP A 88 14.62 -11.16 6.39
N VAL A 89 14.40 -10.48 5.27
CA VAL A 89 14.99 -9.15 5.02
C VAL A 89 14.49 -8.09 6.02
N CYS A 90 13.28 -8.27 6.56
CA CYS A 90 12.76 -7.42 7.64
C CYS A 90 13.35 -7.72 9.02
N GLY A 91 14.14 -8.80 9.19
CA GLY A 91 14.63 -9.27 10.48
C GLY A 91 13.51 -9.80 11.38
N LEU A 92 12.53 -10.48 10.79
CA LEU A 92 11.33 -10.97 11.48
C LEU A 92 11.27 -12.51 11.57
N ALA A 93 12.27 -13.23 11.05
CA ALA A 93 12.24 -14.70 10.92
C ALA A 93 12.08 -15.44 12.26
N GLU A 94 12.64 -14.88 13.34
CA GLU A 94 12.70 -15.52 14.65
C GLU A 94 11.58 -15.08 15.61
N LYS A 95 10.56 -14.40 15.12
CA LYS A 95 9.45 -13.91 15.98
C LYS A 95 8.10 -14.12 15.34
N GLU A 96 7.06 -14.15 16.17
CA GLU A 96 5.69 -14.13 15.71
C GLU A 96 5.37 -12.79 15.05
N ILE A 97 4.92 -12.84 13.79
CA ILE A 97 4.56 -11.68 12.98
C ILE A 97 3.17 -11.21 13.37
N THR A 98 3.06 -9.93 13.64
CA THR A 98 1.81 -9.25 13.98
C THR A 98 1.29 -8.41 12.82
N VAL A 99 0.04 -7.94 12.92
CA VAL A 99 -0.52 -6.95 11.96
C VAL A 99 0.36 -5.71 11.89
N SER A 100 0.88 -5.23 13.03
CA SER A 100 1.78 -4.07 13.08
C SER A 100 3.08 -4.31 12.30
N ASP A 101 3.65 -5.51 12.35
CA ASP A 101 4.84 -5.82 11.54
C ASP A 101 4.53 -5.78 10.04
N ILE A 102 3.35 -6.23 9.63
CA ILE A 102 2.93 -6.12 8.23
C ILE A 102 2.79 -4.65 7.84
N VAL A 103 2.05 -3.85 8.61
CA VAL A 103 1.79 -2.42 8.33
C VAL A 103 3.07 -1.60 8.25
N PHE A 104 4.01 -1.82 9.19
CA PHE A 104 5.18 -0.93 9.34
C PHE A 104 6.48 -1.48 8.74
N LYS A 105 6.55 -2.78 8.41
CA LYS A 105 7.78 -3.39 7.89
C LYS A 105 7.59 -4.08 6.55
N ILE A 106 6.63 -5.01 6.44
CA ILE A 106 6.45 -5.81 5.22
C ILE A 106 5.77 -4.98 4.13
N GLY A 107 4.60 -4.41 4.40
CA GLY A 107 3.81 -3.63 3.44
C GLY A 107 4.57 -2.45 2.81
N PRO A 108 5.27 -1.61 3.59
CA PRO A 108 6.06 -0.51 3.03
C PRO A 108 7.13 -0.94 2.03
N ARG A 109 7.75 -2.11 2.19
CA ARG A 109 8.72 -2.65 1.23
C ARG A 109 8.05 -3.07 -0.07
N ILE A 110 6.97 -3.85 0.01
CA ILE A 110 6.19 -4.25 -1.15
C ILE A 110 5.72 -3.01 -1.93
N ASN A 111 5.18 -2.02 -1.23
CA ASN A 111 4.69 -0.77 -1.82
C ASN A 111 5.80 0.09 -2.42
N ALA A 112 7.03 0.04 -1.89
CA ALA A 112 8.16 0.82 -2.40
C ALA A 112 8.54 0.43 -3.83
N SER A 113 8.40 -0.83 -4.21
CA SER A 113 8.63 -1.31 -5.58
C SER A 113 7.80 -0.50 -6.60
N GLY A 114 6.50 -0.36 -6.39
CA GLY A 114 5.64 0.41 -7.28
C GLY A 114 5.81 1.94 -7.22
N ARG A 115 6.49 2.45 -6.17
CA ARG A 115 6.77 3.90 -6.03
C ARG A 115 8.08 4.31 -6.69
N ILE A 116 9.12 3.49 -6.54
CA ILE A 116 10.49 3.82 -6.98
C ILE A 116 10.77 3.25 -8.38
N GLN A 117 10.25 2.08 -8.70
CA GLN A 117 10.44 1.40 -9.97
C GLN A 117 9.12 0.92 -10.57
N ASN A 118 8.88 -0.37 -10.53
CA ASN A 118 7.72 -1.01 -11.13
C ASN A 118 7.10 -2.02 -10.16
N GLY A 119 5.79 -1.91 -9.93
CA GLY A 119 5.05 -2.84 -9.09
C GLY A 119 5.11 -4.31 -9.53
N LYS A 120 5.48 -4.57 -10.79
CA LYS A 120 5.70 -5.93 -11.29
C LYS A 120 6.78 -6.68 -10.50
N GLU A 121 7.83 -6.00 -10.04
CA GLU A 121 8.90 -6.63 -9.26
C GLU A 121 8.39 -7.20 -7.93
N ALA A 122 7.42 -6.54 -7.30
CA ALA A 122 6.75 -7.10 -6.13
C ALA A 122 5.96 -8.36 -6.47
N VAL A 123 5.28 -8.40 -7.63
CA VAL A 123 4.56 -9.59 -8.10
C VAL A 123 5.55 -10.72 -8.40
N ASP A 124 6.65 -10.41 -9.08
CA ASP A 124 7.70 -11.38 -9.41
C ASP A 124 8.37 -11.99 -8.16
N LEU A 125 8.48 -11.20 -7.08
CA LEU A 125 8.92 -11.72 -5.78
C LEU A 125 7.84 -12.62 -5.14
N LEU A 126 6.60 -12.12 -5.04
CA LEU A 126 5.53 -12.83 -4.32
C LEU A 126 5.12 -14.14 -5.02
N THR A 127 5.41 -14.30 -6.31
CA THR A 127 5.14 -15.51 -7.09
C THR A 127 6.34 -16.44 -7.22
N GLU A 128 7.54 -16.03 -6.75
CA GLU A 128 8.76 -16.81 -6.82
C GLU A 128 8.65 -18.12 -6.03
N LYS A 129 9.27 -19.18 -6.55
CA LYS A 129 9.27 -20.53 -5.95
C LYS A 129 10.64 -20.94 -5.42
N ASP A 130 11.69 -20.34 -5.93
CA ASP A 130 13.04 -20.54 -5.43
C ASP A 130 13.35 -19.53 -4.34
N PHE A 131 13.74 -20.03 -3.16
CA PHE A 131 13.97 -19.14 -2.00
C PHE A 131 15.21 -18.25 -2.17
N SER A 132 16.27 -18.75 -2.84
CA SER A 132 17.49 -17.96 -3.06
C SER A 132 17.21 -16.79 -4.00
N LEU A 133 16.45 -17.02 -5.08
CA LEU A 133 16.01 -15.97 -5.99
C LEU A 133 15.02 -15.00 -5.31
N ALA A 134 14.12 -15.53 -4.48
CA ALA A 134 13.21 -14.68 -3.71
C ALA A 134 13.97 -13.77 -2.74
N LEU A 135 15.03 -14.27 -2.10
CA LEU A 135 15.85 -13.49 -1.16
C LEU A 135 16.60 -12.35 -1.89
N GLU A 136 17.14 -12.63 -3.09
CA GLU A 136 17.75 -11.59 -3.93
C GLU A 136 16.76 -10.50 -4.30
N LYS A 137 15.57 -10.86 -4.79
CA LYS A 137 14.49 -9.91 -5.13
C LYS A 137 14.02 -9.13 -3.90
N ALA A 138 13.88 -9.79 -2.74
CA ALA A 138 13.51 -9.12 -1.49
C ALA A 138 14.56 -8.11 -1.04
N GLY A 139 15.85 -8.41 -1.22
CA GLY A 139 16.97 -7.49 -0.99
C GLY A 139 16.87 -6.25 -1.86
N GLN A 140 16.56 -6.40 -3.14
CA GLN A 140 16.36 -5.29 -4.08
C GLN A 140 15.15 -4.41 -3.67
N ILE A 141 14.03 -5.02 -3.34
CA ILE A 141 12.84 -4.30 -2.86
C ILE A 141 13.13 -3.55 -1.55
N ASN A 142 13.96 -4.12 -0.67
CA ASN A 142 14.40 -3.40 0.52
C ASN A 142 15.23 -2.15 0.17
N GLN A 143 16.09 -2.19 -0.83
CA GLN A 143 16.83 -1.01 -1.30
C GLN A 143 15.87 0.08 -1.80
N TYR A 144 14.84 -0.28 -2.56
CA TYR A 144 13.80 0.68 -2.96
C TYR A 144 13.09 1.31 -1.77
N ASN A 145 12.82 0.54 -0.72
CA ASN A 145 12.22 1.09 0.48
C ASN A 145 13.15 2.08 1.23
N GLU A 146 14.45 1.81 1.29
CA GLU A 146 15.40 2.77 1.86
C GLU A 146 15.48 4.04 1.00
N THR A 147 15.63 3.93 -0.32
CA THR A 147 15.58 5.07 -1.25
C THR A 147 14.29 5.89 -1.08
N ARG A 148 13.14 5.21 -0.98
CA ARG A 148 11.86 5.88 -0.73
C ARG A 148 11.86 6.66 0.59
N LYS A 149 12.44 6.10 1.67
CA LYS A 149 12.52 6.79 2.98
C LYS A 149 13.41 8.04 2.91
N ASP A 150 14.55 7.95 2.23
CA ASP A 150 15.47 9.08 2.07
C ASP A 150 14.81 10.21 1.27
N LEU A 151 14.17 9.87 0.15
CA LEU A 151 13.39 10.82 -0.65
C LEU A 151 12.24 11.45 0.15
N ASP A 152 11.47 10.64 0.89
CA ASP A 152 10.39 11.11 1.75
C ASP A 152 10.89 12.12 2.79
N LYS A 153 12.01 11.82 3.44
CA LYS A 153 12.63 12.72 4.44
C LYS A 153 13.05 14.05 3.80
N THR A 154 13.87 13.98 2.75
CA THR A 154 14.41 15.17 2.08
C THR A 154 13.30 16.05 1.52
N MET A 155 12.38 15.47 0.75
CA MET A 155 11.27 16.21 0.15
C MET A 155 10.31 16.79 1.20
N THR A 156 10.09 16.09 2.33
CA THR A 156 9.28 16.62 3.44
C THR A 156 9.95 17.81 4.12
N GLU A 157 11.27 17.74 4.34
CA GLU A 157 12.03 18.85 4.91
C GLU A 157 11.99 20.07 3.98
N GLU A 158 12.24 19.91 2.69
CA GLU A 158 12.12 20.97 1.68
C GLU A 158 10.70 21.56 1.62
N ALA A 159 9.68 20.72 1.59
CA ALA A 159 8.28 21.15 1.56
C ALA A 159 7.93 22.00 2.80
N ASN A 160 8.37 21.59 3.98
CA ASN A 160 8.16 22.36 5.21
C ASN A 160 8.91 23.70 5.19
N GLN A 161 10.12 23.76 4.62
CA GLN A 161 10.85 25.03 4.44
C GLN A 161 10.11 25.98 3.50
N ILE A 162 9.58 25.47 2.38
CA ILE A 162 8.78 26.27 1.45
C ILE A 162 7.53 26.81 2.16
N VAL A 163 6.79 25.93 2.88
CA VAL A 163 5.58 26.35 3.61
C VAL A 163 5.89 27.40 4.67
N ALA A 164 6.98 27.24 5.41
CA ALA A 164 7.42 28.21 6.43
C ALA A 164 7.75 29.59 5.84
N GLY A 165 8.20 29.64 4.59
CA GLY A 165 8.48 30.88 3.85
C GLY A 165 7.25 31.54 3.19
N LEU A 166 6.08 30.91 3.24
CA LEU A 166 4.87 31.46 2.62
C LEU A 166 4.31 32.61 3.45
N GLU A 167 4.19 33.79 2.83
CA GLU A 167 3.50 34.92 3.44
C GLU A 167 1.99 34.60 3.62
N GLY A 168 1.43 35.06 4.73
CA GLY A 168 0.01 34.89 5.03
C GLY A 168 -0.41 33.42 5.24
N LEU A 169 0.48 32.56 5.69
CA LEU A 169 0.17 31.13 5.91
C LEU A 169 -1.05 30.94 6.82
N ALA A 170 -1.27 31.83 7.80
CA ALA A 170 -2.41 31.76 8.71
C ALA A 170 -3.76 31.84 7.97
N ASP A 171 -3.83 32.64 6.91
CA ASP A 171 -5.05 32.91 6.15
C ASP A 171 -5.27 31.92 5.00
N ARG A 172 -4.27 31.15 4.65
CA ARG A 172 -4.37 30.16 3.57
C ARG A 172 -5.25 28.98 3.99
N ARG A 173 -6.14 28.57 3.13
CA ARG A 173 -7.05 27.43 3.37
C ARG A 173 -6.54 26.11 2.81
N SER A 174 -5.53 26.16 1.95
CA SER A 174 -4.89 24.99 1.34
C SER A 174 -3.40 25.25 1.15
N ILE A 175 -2.64 24.18 0.98
CA ILE A 175 -1.21 24.21 0.66
C ILE A 175 -1.06 23.63 -0.75
N VAL A 176 -0.48 24.41 -1.67
CA VAL A 176 -0.15 23.96 -3.02
C VAL A 176 1.32 24.20 -3.25
N LEU A 177 2.08 23.15 -3.47
CA LEU A 177 3.51 23.19 -3.69
C LEU A 177 3.89 22.56 -5.02
N TYR A 178 4.89 23.12 -5.67
CA TYR A 178 5.48 22.59 -6.89
C TYR A 178 7.01 22.61 -6.76
N ASN A 179 7.61 21.47 -7.11
CA ASN A 179 9.05 21.38 -7.34
C ASN A 179 9.31 20.33 -8.43
N GLU A 180 9.99 20.72 -9.49
CA GLU A 180 10.23 19.86 -10.65
C GLU A 180 11.12 18.66 -10.36
N ASP A 181 11.97 18.74 -9.34
CA ASP A 181 12.92 17.71 -8.95
C ASP A 181 12.32 16.67 -7.98
N TRP A 182 11.09 16.87 -7.51
CA TRP A 182 10.48 15.92 -6.58
C TRP A 182 10.04 14.63 -7.27
N HIS A 183 10.33 13.51 -6.60
CA HIS A 183 10.01 12.19 -7.14
C HIS A 183 8.50 11.91 -7.10
N LYS A 184 7.91 11.65 -8.29
CA LYS A 184 6.45 11.44 -8.44
C LYS A 184 5.87 10.33 -7.55
N GLY A 185 6.62 9.26 -7.27
CA GLY A 185 6.18 8.15 -6.40
C GLY A 185 6.13 8.51 -4.91
N VAL A 186 6.67 9.68 -4.51
CA VAL A 186 6.81 10.11 -3.12
C VAL A 186 5.95 11.35 -2.78
N ILE A 187 5.64 12.22 -3.77
CA ILE A 187 4.83 13.43 -3.53
C ILE A 187 3.53 13.18 -2.77
N GLY A 188 2.89 12.00 -2.95
CA GLY A 188 1.67 11.65 -2.22
C GLY A 188 1.91 11.38 -0.73
N ILE A 189 3.13 10.96 -0.34
CA ILE A 189 3.53 10.81 1.07
C ILE A 189 3.75 12.20 1.66
N VAL A 190 4.47 13.07 0.95
CA VAL A 190 4.71 14.46 1.35
C VAL A 190 3.39 15.22 1.54
N ALA A 191 2.44 15.09 0.60
CA ALA A 191 1.12 15.69 0.73
C ALA A 191 0.39 15.22 2.00
N SER A 192 0.46 13.92 2.34
CA SER A 192 -0.12 13.41 3.59
C SER A 192 0.52 14.04 4.82
N ARG A 193 1.87 14.12 4.87
CA ARG A 193 2.58 14.73 5.99
C ARG A 193 2.24 16.22 6.18
N LEU A 194 2.13 16.97 5.07
CA LEU A 194 1.71 18.37 5.13
C LEU A 194 0.28 18.48 5.69
N THR A 195 -0.62 17.61 5.26
CA THR A 195 -2.00 17.59 5.77
C THR A 195 -2.05 17.27 7.27
N GLU A 196 -1.21 16.34 7.74
CA GLU A 196 -1.10 15.97 9.16
C GLU A 196 -0.55 17.13 10.00
N VAL A 197 0.49 17.83 9.52
CA VAL A 197 1.16 18.92 10.27
C VAL A 197 0.31 20.20 10.28
N TYR A 198 -0.23 20.59 9.12
CA TYR A 198 -0.90 21.89 8.97
C TYR A 198 -2.41 21.82 9.06
N TYR A 199 -2.98 20.60 9.08
CA TYR A 199 -4.43 20.34 9.07
C TYR A 199 -5.18 21.11 7.98
N ARG A 200 -4.65 21.06 6.76
CA ARG A 200 -5.20 21.72 5.55
C ARG A 200 -5.10 20.80 4.36
N PRO A 201 -6.01 20.89 3.39
CA PRO A 201 -5.84 20.20 2.11
C PRO A 201 -4.50 20.56 1.49
N ALA A 202 -3.76 19.55 1.06
CA ALA A 202 -2.44 19.73 0.46
C ALA A 202 -2.40 19.11 -0.94
N VAL A 203 -1.89 19.87 -1.91
CA VAL A 203 -1.59 19.44 -3.28
C VAL A 203 -0.10 19.60 -3.50
N VAL A 204 0.57 18.50 -3.80
CA VAL A 204 2.02 18.48 -4.08
C VAL A 204 2.22 18.05 -5.53
N LEU A 205 2.90 18.89 -6.27
CA LEU A 205 3.09 18.77 -7.70
C LEU A 205 4.58 18.60 -8.04
N THR A 206 4.86 17.86 -9.09
CA THR A 206 6.17 17.73 -9.72
C THR A 206 6.03 17.73 -11.23
N ARG A 207 7.15 17.79 -11.96
CA ARG A 207 7.16 17.63 -13.40
C ARG A 207 7.29 16.15 -13.79
N THR A 208 6.46 15.70 -14.72
CA THR A 208 6.62 14.42 -15.39
C THR A 208 6.48 14.68 -16.89
N ASP A 209 7.56 14.47 -17.61
CA ASP A 209 7.68 14.92 -19.01
C ASP A 209 7.41 16.44 -19.10
N ASP A 210 6.46 16.87 -19.93
CA ASP A 210 6.09 18.29 -20.09
C ASP A 210 4.83 18.68 -19.28
N MET A 211 4.41 17.85 -18.31
CA MET A 211 3.20 18.08 -17.53
C MET A 211 3.45 18.17 -16.04
N ALA A 212 2.71 19.03 -15.36
CA ALA A 212 2.64 19.01 -13.91
C ALA A 212 1.79 17.81 -13.47
N THR A 213 2.40 16.92 -12.70
CA THR A 213 1.75 15.75 -12.11
C THR A 213 1.70 15.91 -10.61
N GLY A 214 0.59 15.57 -9.97
CA GLY A 214 0.44 15.82 -8.55
C GLY A 214 -0.28 14.75 -7.76
N SER A 215 -0.24 14.93 -6.45
CA SER A 215 -1.05 14.18 -5.50
C SER A 215 -1.71 15.15 -4.51
N ALA A 216 -3.01 14.96 -4.29
CA ALA A 216 -3.76 15.75 -3.33
C ALA A 216 -4.12 14.90 -2.11
N ARG A 217 -4.14 15.54 -0.94
CA ARG A 217 -4.63 14.97 0.31
C ARG A 217 -5.56 15.98 0.98
N SER A 218 -6.62 15.46 1.59
CA SER A 218 -7.65 16.28 2.21
C SER A 218 -7.67 16.13 3.73
N VAL A 219 -8.38 17.02 4.39
CA VAL A 219 -8.78 16.91 5.79
C VAL A 219 -10.21 16.39 5.90
N SER A 220 -10.59 15.93 7.07
CA SER A 220 -11.96 15.49 7.32
C SER A 220 -12.98 16.60 7.01
N GLY A 221 -14.04 16.24 6.32
CA GLY A 221 -15.12 17.17 5.96
C GLY A 221 -14.89 18.03 4.71
N PHE A 222 -13.73 17.91 4.04
CA PHE A 222 -13.46 18.60 2.77
C PHE A 222 -13.21 17.62 1.64
N ASP A 223 -13.97 17.74 0.55
CA ASP A 223 -13.82 16.94 -0.66
C ASP A 223 -12.88 17.63 -1.65
N VAL A 224 -11.59 17.26 -1.60
CA VAL A 224 -10.58 17.85 -2.47
C VAL A 224 -10.79 17.48 -3.94
N TYR A 225 -11.41 16.34 -4.23
CA TYR A 225 -11.73 15.94 -5.61
C TYR A 225 -12.68 16.93 -6.25
N LYS A 226 -13.82 17.20 -5.59
CA LYS A 226 -14.80 18.20 -6.07
C LYS A 226 -14.25 19.62 -6.12
N ALA A 227 -13.22 19.91 -5.32
CA ALA A 227 -12.61 21.25 -5.33
C ALA A 227 -11.63 21.45 -6.50
N ILE A 228 -11.15 20.37 -7.14
CA ILE A 228 -10.21 20.39 -8.27
C ILE A 228 -10.98 20.22 -9.60
N GLU A 229 -12.11 19.52 -9.60
CA GLU A 229 -13.00 19.35 -10.76
C GLU A 229 -13.62 20.68 -11.21
#